data_a27215d73c3e693f85c5d4611289edc5
#
_entry.id   a27215d73c3e693f85c5d4611289edc5
#
_cell.length_a   1.000
_cell.length_b   1.000
_cell.length_c   1.000
_cell.angle_alpha   90.00
_cell.angle_beta   90.00
_cell.angle_gamma   90.00
#
_symmetry.space_group_name_H-M   'P 1'
#
loop_
_entity.id
_entity.type
_entity.pdbx_description
1 polymer ?
#
loop_
_entity_poly.entity_id
_entity_poly.type
_entity_poly.pdbx_seq_one_letter_code
_entity_poly.pdbx_strand_id
1 'polypeptide(L)'
;MKLSSATFLLTMGSALAFQPTSTSTSASASFMGRTNIPCARSSSTLSMVTTGPLNCRPIGIGSAAPKTLITNLDLESIVETSDEWIRTRTGISERRVLLHKEDDHDEERDGPHETIKTLATDAAQNALDMSGLSPEDIDLVLVATSSPDDMFGDATSVAANLGCTNAVAFDLTAACSGFLFGSVTAGQFLTNTGNTYTNAIVVGADALSRWIDWDDRNSCILFGDGAGAVVLTATDEPSEAGILGSSVHSNGLGYKQLNCG
;
A
#
# COMPACT_ATOMS: atom_id res chain seq x y z
N MET A 1 -7.45 51.68 20.79
CA MET A 1 -8.92 51.95 20.68
C MET A 1 -9.60 50.57 20.49
N LYS A 2 -10.28 50.16 21.55
CA LYS A 2 -11.24 49.05 21.77
C LYS A 2 -11.23 47.84 20.85
N LEU A 3 -10.77 46.72 21.45
CA LEU A 3 -11.09 45.33 21.10
C LEU A 3 -12.61 45.08 21.30
N SER A 4 -13.22 44.34 20.37
CA SER A 4 -14.54 43.76 20.53
C SER A 4 -14.40 42.25 20.50
N SER A 5 -14.64 41.63 21.67
CA SER A 5 -14.74 40.20 21.88
C SER A 5 -16.05 39.68 21.30
N ALA A 6 -16.01 38.76 20.37
CA ALA A 6 -17.17 37.95 19.96
C ALA A 6 -17.08 36.58 20.63
N THR A 7 -17.95 36.39 21.62
CA THR A 7 -18.16 35.14 22.35
C THR A 7 -18.98 34.18 21.46
N PHE A 8 -18.39 33.07 21.04
CA PHE A 8 -19.11 32.00 20.35
C PHE A 8 -19.64 31.00 21.38
N LEU A 9 -20.96 30.98 21.53
CA LEU A 9 -21.67 30.03 22.39
C LEU A 9 -21.77 28.70 21.63
N LEU A 10 -21.08 27.67 22.12
CA LEU A 10 -21.27 26.28 21.67
C LEU A 10 -22.48 25.71 22.40
N THR A 11 -23.59 25.47 21.72
CA THR A 11 -24.72 24.68 22.24
C THR A 11 -24.37 23.20 22.07
N MET A 12 -24.14 22.52 23.19
CA MET A 12 -24.03 21.07 23.25
C MET A 12 -25.41 20.45 23.02
N GLY A 13 -25.56 19.75 21.89
CA GLY A 13 -26.69 18.88 21.62
C GLY A 13 -26.61 17.61 22.48
N SER A 14 -27.68 17.29 23.16
CA SER A 14 -27.81 16.18 24.09
C SER A 14 -27.54 14.83 23.44
N ALA A 15 -26.54 14.11 23.92
CA ALA A 15 -26.32 12.70 23.60
C ALA A 15 -27.35 11.88 24.39
N LEU A 16 -28.25 11.20 23.67
CA LEU A 16 -29.14 10.17 24.24
C LEU A 16 -28.28 8.97 24.65
N ALA A 17 -28.09 8.82 25.97
CA ALA A 17 -27.48 7.65 26.56
C ALA A 17 -28.44 6.46 26.42
N PHE A 18 -27.99 5.43 25.70
CA PHE A 18 -28.64 4.12 25.66
C PHE A 18 -28.37 3.42 26.98
N GLN A 19 -29.36 3.30 27.86
CA GLN A 19 -29.27 2.48 29.05
C GLN A 19 -29.65 1.04 28.71
N PRO A 20 -28.81 0.04 29.03
CA PRO A 20 -29.21 -1.36 28.94
C PRO A 20 -30.10 -1.71 30.12
N THR A 21 -31.32 -2.15 29.86
CA THR A 21 -32.21 -2.75 30.86
C THR A 21 -31.63 -4.08 31.33
N SER A 22 -31.22 -4.14 32.59
CA SER A 22 -30.79 -5.37 33.24
C SER A 22 -32.01 -6.24 33.58
N THR A 23 -32.22 -7.31 32.87
CA THR A 23 -32.96 -8.48 33.34
C THR A 23 -31.95 -9.52 33.77
N SER A 24 -31.85 -9.67 35.10
CA SER A 24 -31.05 -10.72 35.72
C SER A 24 -31.75 -12.07 35.58
N THR A 25 -31.26 -12.91 34.69
CA THR A 25 -31.45 -14.37 34.79
C THR A 25 -30.10 -14.99 35.05
N SER A 26 -29.96 -15.51 36.27
CA SER A 26 -28.81 -16.28 36.71
C SER A 26 -28.78 -17.62 35.92
N ALA A 27 -27.99 -17.67 34.86
CA ALA A 27 -27.58 -18.92 34.27
C ALA A 27 -26.16 -19.21 34.72
N SER A 28 -26.00 -20.24 35.52
CA SER A 28 -24.71 -20.82 35.91
C SER A 28 -23.96 -21.25 34.67
N ALA A 29 -22.98 -20.45 34.22
CA ALA A 29 -22.07 -20.85 33.18
C ALA A 29 -21.10 -21.88 33.78
N SER A 30 -21.34 -23.14 33.48
CA SER A 30 -20.33 -24.20 33.62
C SER A 30 -19.19 -23.87 32.65
N PHE A 31 -18.03 -23.66 33.24
CA PHE A 31 -16.75 -23.46 32.56
C PHE A 31 -16.43 -24.72 31.75
N MET A 32 -16.89 -24.78 30.48
CA MET A 32 -16.49 -25.85 29.56
C MET A 32 -15.04 -25.65 29.21
N GLY A 33 -14.27 -26.69 29.54
CA GLY A 33 -12.83 -26.79 29.34
C GLY A 33 -12.41 -26.41 27.91
N ARG A 34 -11.25 -25.80 27.84
CA ARG A 34 -10.50 -25.63 26.59
C ARG A 34 -10.42 -27.00 25.88
N THR A 35 -11.22 -27.20 24.87
CA THR A 35 -10.98 -28.28 23.94
C THR A 35 -9.72 -27.89 23.20
N ASN A 36 -8.61 -28.56 23.51
CA ASN A 36 -7.45 -28.62 22.64
C ASN A 36 -7.95 -29.21 21.33
N ILE A 37 -8.26 -28.37 20.35
CA ILE A 37 -8.44 -28.81 18.98
C ILE A 37 -7.05 -29.29 18.57
N PRO A 38 -6.82 -30.59 18.35
CA PRO A 38 -5.54 -31.03 17.82
C PRO A 38 -5.45 -30.41 16.43
N CYS A 39 -4.48 -29.54 16.25
CA CYS A 39 -4.06 -29.15 14.91
C CYS A 39 -3.53 -30.45 14.30
N ALA A 40 -4.41 -31.18 13.61
CA ALA A 40 -4.03 -32.35 12.85
C ALA A 40 -2.93 -31.88 11.90
N ARG A 41 -1.71 -32.39 12.04
CA ARG A 41 -0.68 -32.36 11.01
C ARG A 41 -1.17 -33.25 9.89
N SER A 42 -2.15 -32.77 9.14
CA SER A 42 -2.38 -33.20 7.80
C SER A 42 -1.13 -32.78 7.02
N SER A 43 -0.57 -33.65 6.22
CA SER A 43 0.32 -33.31 5.12
C SER A 43 -0.48 -32.41 4.18
N SER A 44 -0.62 -31.14 4.56
CA SER A 44 -1.40 -30.16 3.83
C SER A 44 -0.61 -29.83 2.58
N THR A 45 -0.99 -30.42 1.48
CA THR A 45 -0.95 -29.72 0.21
C THR A 45 -1.49 -28.33 0.50
N LEU A 46 -0.62 -27.32 0.46
CA LEU A 46 -1.00 -25.91 0.63
C LEU A 46 -2.13 -25.67 -0.39
N SER A 47 -3.34 -25.42 0.11
CA SER A 47 -4.48 -25.12 -0.75
C SER A 47 -4.25 -23.74 -1.32
N MET A 48 -3.82 -23.69 -2.57
CA MET A 48 -3.67 -22.45 -3.32
C MET A 48 -5.07 -21.97 -3.72
N VAL A 49 -5.37 -20.70 -3.44
CA VAL A 49 -6.55 -20.07 -4.03
C VAL A 49 -6.17 -19.66 -5.44
N THR A 50 -6.71 -20.37 -6.42
CA THR A 50 -6.54 -20.03 -7.84
C THR A 50 -7.82 -19.41 -8.37
N THR A 51 -7.70 -18.33 -9.10
CA THR A 51 -8.80 -17.75 -9.86
C THR A 51 -8.64 -18.09 -11.34
N GLY A 52 -9.76 -18.23 -12.03
CA GLY A 52 -9.78 -18.19 -13.49
C GLY A 52 -9.48 -16.78 -14.02
N PRO A 53 -9.71 -16.57 -15.33
CA PRO A 53 -9.55 -15.27 -15.93
C PRO A 53 -10.37 -14.20 -15.20
N LEU A 54 -9.76 -13.03 -14.97
CA LEU A 54 -10.44 -11.85 -14.50
C LEU A 54 -10.81 -10.98 -15.71
N ASN A 55 -12.04 -10.47 -15.73
CA ASN A 55 -12.54 -9.68 -16.84
C ASN A 55 -11.94 -8.27 -16.85
N CYS A 56 -10.62 -8.19 -16.84
CA CYS A 56 -9.89 -6.93 -16.89
C CYS A 56 -8.56 -7.08 -17.62
N ARG A 57 -8.08 -5.96 -18.17
CA ARG A 57 -6.78 -5.87 -18.86
C ARG A 57 -6.04 -4.60 -18.49
N PRO A 58 -4.70 -4.62 -18.48
CA PRO A 58 -3.91 -3.41 -18.32
C PRO A 58 -3.98 -2.55 -19.60
N ILE A 59 -4.13 -1.24 -19.43
CA ILE A 59 -4.17 -0.25 -20.53
C ILE A 59 -3.20 0.91 -20.34
N GLY A 60 -2.60 1.04 -19.14
CA GLY A 60 -1.58 2.04 -18.85
C GLY A 60 -0.68 1.55 -17.73
N ILE A 61 0.59 1.91 -17.81
CA ILE A 61 1.60 1.66 -16.77
C ILE A 61 2.38 2.94 -16.48
N GLY A 62 2.82 3.12 -15.25
CA GLY A 62 3.63 4.26 -14.84
C GLY A 62 4.56 3.91 -13.69
N SER A 63 5.57 4.73 -13.51
CA SER A 63 6.51 4.59 -12.40
C SER A 63 7.01 5.95 -11.93
N ALA A 64 7.44 6.01 -10.67
CA ALA A 64 8.13 7.15 -10.10
C ALA A 64 9.22 6.66 -9.15
N ALA A 65 10.29 7.43 -9.03
CA ALA A 65 11.38 7.15 -8.12
C ALA A 65 11.86 8.46 -7.47
N PRO A 66 12.34 8.42 -6.23
CA PRO A 66 12.90 9.58 -5.56
C PRO A 66 14.02 10.25 -6.35
N LYS A 67 14.21 11.55 -6.15
CA LYS A 67 15.29 12.31 -6.79
C LYS A 67 16.66 12.00 -6.17
N THR A 68 16.68 11.72 -4.86
CA THR A 68 17.92 11.43 -4.16
C THR A 68 18.50 10.09 -4.58
N LEU A 69 19.74 10.13 -5.01
CA LEU A 69 20.53 9.00 -5.44
C LEU A 69 21.61 8.69 -4.40
N ILE A 70 21.73 7.44 -3.99
CA ILE A 70 22.84 6.94 -3.17
C ILE A 70 23.60 5.89 -3.98
N THR A 71 24.89 6.13 -4.21
CA THR A 71 25.79 5.19 -4.89
C THR A 71 26.39 4.19 -3.91
N ASN A 72 27.03 3.14 -4.43
CA ASN A 72 27.79 2.22 -3.58
C ASN A 72 28.96 2.93 -2.88
N LEU A 73 29.58 3.93 -3.52
CA LEU A 73 30.65 4.72 -2.91
C LEU A 73 30.16 5.57 -1.72
N ASP A 74 28.91 6.07 -1.79
CA ASP A 74 28.31 6.77 -0.66
C ASP A 74 28.10 5.82 0.52
N LEU A 75 27.73 4.55 0.25
CA LEU A 75 27.57 3.52 1.30
C LEU A 75 28.89 3.11 1.96
N GLU A 76 30.01 3.21 1.28
CA GLU A 76 31.33 2.96 1.87
C GLU A 76 31.63 3.93 3.03
N SER A 77 30.99 5.10 3.05
CA SER A 77 31.11 6.06 4.15
C SER A 77 30.20 5.76 5.34
N ILE A 78 29.21 4.89 5.16
CA ILE A 78 28.18 4.56 6.17
C ILE A 78 28.50 3.20 6.83
N VAL A 79 28.84 2.20 6.03
CA VAL A 79 29.04 0.83 6.49
C VAL A 79 30.26 0.20 5.82
N GLU A 80 30.92 -0.77 6.50
CA GLU A 80 32.10 -1.47 5.96
C GLU A 80 31.72 -2.31 4.73
N THR A 81 31.88 -1.73 3.54
CA THR A 81 31.54 -2.36 2.25
C THR A 81 32.45 -1.82 1.13
N SER A 82 32.23 -2.25 -0.12
CA SER A 82 32.83 -1.65 -1.32
C SER A 82 31.92 -1.80 -2.53
N ASP A 83 32.08 -0.94 -3.53
CA ASP A 83 31.36 -1.03 -4.80
C ASP A 83 31.53 -2.41 -5.43
N GLU A 84 32.74 -2.94 -5.48
CA GLU A 84 33.02 -4.27 -6.02
C GLU A 84 32.28 -5.36 -5.24
N TRP A 85 32.26 -5.28 -3.89
CA TRP A 85 31.61 -6.25 -3.03
C TRP A 85 30.10 -6.26 -3.25
N ILE A 86 29.47 -5.09 -3.38
CA ILE A 86 28.03 -4.95 -3.62
C ILE A 86 27.67 -5.45 -5.02
N ARG A 87 28.35 -4.96 -6.05
CA ARG A 87 28.05 -5.28 -7.45
C ARG A 87 28.21 -6.75 -7.79
N THR A 88 29.25 -7.39 -7.28
CA THR A 88 29.47 -8.83 -7.54
C THR A 88 28.39 -9.72 -6.93
N ARG A 89 27.72 -9.29 -5.85
CA ARG A 89 26.68 -10.04 -5.16
C ARG A 89 25.27 -9.71 -5.59
N THR A 90 25.03 -8.48 -5.97
CA THR A 90 23.68 -7.96 -6.18
C THR A 90 23.45 -7.39 -7.57
N GLY A 91 24.52 -6.98 -8.27
CA GLY A 91 24.43 -6.22 -9.50
C GLY A 91 24.04 -4.73 -9.29
N ILE A 92 23.76 -4.30 -8.06
CA ILE A 92 23.30 -2.95 -7.75
C ILE A 92 24.50 -1.99 -7.73
N SER A 93 24.38 -0.86 -8.44
CA SER A 93 25.36 0.23 -8.42
C SER A 93 24.89 1.46 -7.66
N GLU A 94 23.57 1.67 -7.61
CA GLU A 94 22.95 2.84 -7.01
C GLU A 94 21.52 2.53 -6.57
N ARG A 95 20.98 3.33 -5.66
CA ARG A 95 19.57 3.26 -5.23
C ARG A 95 19.01 4.66 -5.05
N ARG A 96 17.70 4.75 -5.20
CA ARG A 96 16.96 5.98 -4.95
C ARG A 96 16.25 5.87 -3.62
N VAL A 97 16.28 6.93 -2.82
CA VAL A 97 15.73 6.95 -1.47
C VAL A 97 14.95 8.22 -1.19
N LEU A 98 13.85 8.08 -0.45
CA LEU A 98 13.15 9.19 0.16
C LEU A 98 13.91 9.61 1.43
N LEU A 99 14.52 10.79 1.40
CA LEU A 99 15.13 11.34 2.61
C LEU A 99 14.03 11.69 3.60
N HIS A 100 14.09 11.09 4.78
CA HIS A 100 13.19 11.45 5.88
C HIS A 100 13.67 12.76 6.50
N LYS A 101 12.76 13.75 6.59
CA LYS A 101 13.03 15.04 7.22
C LYS A 101 12.53 15.10 8.66
N GLU A 102 12.78 14.10 9.51
CA GLU A 102 12.43 14.23 10.93
C GLU A 102 13.37 15.15 11.72
N ASP A 103 14.59 15.40 11.19
CA ASP A 103 15.62 16.19 11.90
C ASP A 103 15.94 17.54 11.23
N ASP A 104 15.29 17.92 10.15
CA ASP A 104 15.59 19.16 9.44
C ASP A 104 14.56 20.24 9.81
N HIS A 105 14.87 21.02 10.85
CA HIS A 105 14.14 22.24 11.21
C HIS A 105 14.32 23.37 10.19
N ASP A 106 14.97 23.12 9.07
CA ASP A 106 15.15 24.07 7.97
C ASP A 106 13.92 24.05 7.05
N GLU A 107 12.91 24.87 7.42
CA GLU A 107 11.74 25.18 6.58
C GLU A 107 12.09 25.87 5.24
N GLU A 108 13.37 26.15 4.97
CA GLU A 108 13.85 26.94 3.82
C GLU A 108 14.45 26.11 2.67
N ARG A 109 14.43 24.79 2.67
CA ARG A 109 14.77 24.02 1.46
C ARG A 109 13.61 23.98 0.50
N ASP A 110 13.62 24.92 -0.43
CA ASP A 110 12.70 25.06 -1.56
C ASP A 110 12.48 23.76 -2.34
N GLY A 111 11.29 23.22 -2.23
CA GLY A 111 10.78 22.16 -3.11
C GLY A 111 9.70 21.33 -2.42
N PRO A 112 8.71 20.81 -3.15
CA PRO A 112 7.74 19.89 -2.58
C PRO A 112 8.48 18.65 -2.05
N HIS A 113 8.24 18.32 -0.77
CA HIS A 113 8.81 17.13 -0.14
C HIS A 113 8.35 15.89 -0.86
N GLU A 114 9.29 15.06 -1.30
CA GLU A 114 8.96 13.75 -1.84
C GLU A 114 8.50 12.85 -0.70
N THR A 115 7.36 12.20 -0.89
CA THR A 115 6.73 11.28 0.07
C THR A 115 6.21 10.05 -0.68
N ILE A 116 5.74 9.03 0.03
CA ILE A 116 5.07 7.89 -0.61
C ILE A 116 3.84 8.38 -1.39
N LYS A 117 3.07 9.30 -0.82
CA LYS A 117 1.90 9.88 -1.51
C LYS A 117 2.27 10.56 -2.82
N THR A 118 3.35 11.35 -2.84
CA THR A 118 3.78 12.02 -4.08
C THR A 118 4.30 11.02 -5.10
N LEU A 119 5.12 10.03 -4.71
CA LEU A 119 5.60 9.00 -5.62
C LEU A 119 4.45 8.15 -6.18
N ALA A 120 3.51 7.75 -5.31
CA ALA A 120 2.33 6.99 -5.72
C ALA A 120 1.46 7.79 -6.70
N THR A 121 1.28 9.10 -6.44
CA THR A 121 0.54 10.01 -7.33
C THR A 121 1.25 10.12 -8.68
N ASP A 122 2.56 10.37 -8.71
CA ASP A 122 3.34 10.53 -9.94
C ASP A 122 3.32 9.23 -10.78
N ALA A 123 3.49 8.06 -10.14
CA ALA A 123 3.40 6.78 -10.82
C ALA A 123 2.01 6.55 -11.41
N ALA A 124 0.96 6.85 -10.64
CA ALA A 124 -0.43 6.70 -11.07
C ALA A 124 -0.79 7.69 -12.18
N GLN A 125 -0.30 8.94 -12.12
CA GLN A 125 -0.50 9.93 -13.19
C GLN A 125 0.13 9.45 -14.49
N ASN A 126 1.37 8.97 -14.46
CA ASN A 126 2.04 8.42 -15.63
C ASN A 126 1.26 7.23 -16.25
N ALA A 127 0.68 6.37 -15.39
CA ALA A 127 -0.16 5.26 -15.84
C ALA A 127 -1.48 5.74 -16.46
N LEU A 128 -2.10 6.75 -15.86
CA LEU A 128 -3.34 7.36 -16.33
C LEU A 128 -3.12 8.06 -17.69
N ASP A 129 -2.07 8.83 -17.82
CA ASP A 129 -1.70 9.50 -19.08
C ASP A 129 -1.49 8.48 -20.20
N MET A 130 -0.81 7.36 -19.91
CA MET A 130 -0.62 6.28 -20.90
C MET A 130 -1.93 5.59 -21.27
N SER A 131 -2.88 5.48 -20.35
CA SER A 131 -4.18 4.84 -20.59
C SER A 131 -5.09 5.65 -21.52
N GLY A 132 -4.92 6.96 -21.55
CA GLY A 132 -5.78 7.91 -22.25
C GLY A 132 -7.14 8.15 -21.60
N LEU A 133 -7.36 7.65 -20.38
CA LEU A 133 -8.57 7.91 -19.61
C LEU A 133 -8.47 9.26 -18.88
N SER A 134 -9.63 9.85 -18.58
CA SER A 134 -9.74 11.00 -17.67
C SER A 134 -9.78 10.52 -16.21
N PRO A 135 -9.37 11.35 -15.25
CA PRO A 135 -9.45 11.00 -13.83
C PRO A 135 -10.88 10.62 -13.36
N GLU A 136 -11.89 11.24 -13.92
CA GLU A 136 -13.30 10.99 -13.63
C GLU A 136 -13.80 9.61 -14.10
N ASP A 137 -13.06 8.97 -15.04
CA ASP A 137 -13.36 7.62 -15.53
C ASP A 137 -12.89 6.52 -14.58
N ILE A 138 -12.14 6.88 -13.51
CA ILE A 138 -11.60 5.93 -12.55
C ILE A 138 -12.59 5.70 -11.42
N ASP A 139 -12.92 4.43 -11.19
CA ASP A 139 -13.88 3.98 -10.17
C ASP A 139 -13.21 3.45 -8.91
N LEU A 140 -11.93 3.04 -9.00
CA LEU A 140 -11.19 2.42 -7.91
C LEU A 140 -9.72 2.83 -7.93
N VAL A 141 -9.20 3.26 -6.77
CA VAL A 141 -7.77 3.51 -6.55
C VAL A 141 -7.29 2.66 -5.38
N LEU A 142 -6.36 1.75 -5.64
CA LEU A 142 -5.71 0.91 -4.62
C LEU A 142 -4.24 1.30 -4.49
N VAL A 143 -3.80 1.56 -3.27
CA VAL A 143 -2.38 1.74 -2.96
C VAL A 143 -1.91 0.58 -2.10
N ALA A 144 -0.97 -0.20 -2.63
CA ALA A 144 -0.31 -1.26 -1.90
C ALA A 144 1.01 -0.74 -1.34
N THR A 145 1.11 -0.63 -0.02
CA THR A 145 2.30 -0.14 0.66
C THR A 145 2.50 -0.81 2.01
N SER A 146 3.75 -0.93 2.44
CA SER A 146 4.15 -1.33 3.80
C SER A 146 4.75 -0.14 4.58
N SER A 147 4.89 1.00 3.93
CA SER A 147 5.52 2.20 4.48
C SER A 147 4.68 3.46 4.21
N PRO A 148 3.39 3.48 4.59
CA PRO A 148 2.51 4.62 4.31
C PRO A 148 3.02 5.89 5.00
N ASP A 149 2.69 7.05 4.42
CA ASP A 149 2.94 8.34 5.07
C ASP A 149 1.90 8.61 6.18
N ASP A 150 0.69 8.06 6.05
CA ASP A 150 -0.39 8.22 7.02
C ASP A 150 -0.92 6.87 7.48
N MET A 151 -1.09 6.70 8.80
CA MET A 151 -1.61 5.46 9.38
C MET A 151 -3.05 5.14 8.96
N PHE A 152 -3.81 6.13 8.48
CA PHE A 152 -5.17 5.95 7.96
C PHE A 152 -5.22 5.64 6.47
N GLY A 153 -4.04 5.54 5.83
CA GLY A 153 -3.88 5.21 4.42
C GLY A 153 -3.67 6.42 3.52
N ASP A 154 -2.99 6.19 2.42
CA ASP A 154 -2.57 7.21 1.46
C ASP A 154 -3.44 7.23 0.20
N ALA A 155 -4.18 6.16 -0.10
CA ALA A 155 -4.93 6.00 -1.36
C ALA A 155 -5.95 7.10 -1.61
N THR A 156 -6.63 7.58 -0.55
CA THR A 156 -7.60 8.67 -0.67
C THR A 156 -6.94 9.99 -1.08
N SER A 157 -5.74 10.27 -0.55
CA SER A 157 -4.94 11.43 -0.94
C SER A 157 -4.42 11.31 -2.38
N VAL A 158 -3.98 10.12 -2.78
CA VAL A 158 -3.55 9.84 -4.15
C VAL A 158 -4.72 10.05 -5.13
N ALA A 159 -5.89 9.50 -4.83
CA ALA A 159 -7.10 9.69 -5.65
C ALA A 159 -7.47 11.18 -5.78
N ALA A 160 -7.41 11.94 -4.68
CA ALA A 160 -7.68 13.37 -4.68
C ALA A 160 -6.66 14.16 -5.51
N ASN A 161 -5.37 13.84 -5.38
CA ASN A 161 -4.31 14.50 -6.14
C ASN A 161 -4.41 14.25 -7.64
N LEU A 162 -4.89 13.06 -8.04
CA LEU A 162 -5.16 12.71 -9.44
C LEU A 162 -6.43 13.35 -9.98
N GLY A 163 -7.35 13.80 -9.11
CA GLY A 163 -8.66 14.28 -9.52
C GLY A 163 -9.69 13.16 -9.74
N CYS A 164 -9.46 11.93 -9.25
CA CYS A 164 -10.37 10.78 -9.36
C CYS A 164 -11.56 10.92 -8.40
N THR A 165 -12.43 11.89 -8.65
CA THR A 165 -13.53 12.29 -7.74
C THR A 165 -14.62 11.23 -7.57
N ASN A 166 -14.71 10.27 -8.51
CA ASN A 166 -15.70 9.20 -8.49
C ASN A 166 -15.16 7.91 -7.87
N ALA A 167 -13.84 7.85 -7.60
CA ALA A 167 -13.20 6.62 -7.19
C ALA A 167 -13.43 6.27 -5.72
N VAL A 168 -13.68 4.99 -5.44
CA VAL A 168 -13.44 4.41 -4.12
C VAL A 168 -11.94 4.20 -3.96
N ALA A 169 -11.36 4.63 -2.84
CA ALA A 169 -9.92 4.54 -2.61
C ALA A 169 -9.62 3.93 -1.23
N PHE A 170 -8.70 2.96 -1.20
CA PHE A 170 -8.19 2.36 0.04
C PHE A 170 -6.82 1.72 -0.14
N ASP A 171 -6.09 1.62 0.98
CA ASP A 171 -4.79 0.97 1.04
C ASP A 171 -4.93 -0.52 1.31
N LEU A 172 -3.93 -1.28 0.87
CA LEU A 172 -3.73 -2.66 1.29
C LEU A 172 -2.25 -2.91 1.62
N THR A 173 -1.99 -3.84 2.50
CA THR A 173 -0.62 -4.26 2.80
C THR A 173 -0.49 -5.78 2.68
N ALA A 174 0.50 -6.21 1.91
CA ALA A 174 0.92 -7.60 1.76
C ALA A 174 2.43 -7.66 1.43
N ALA A 175 3.20 -6.74 2.02
CA ALA A 175 4.63 -6.57 1.76
C ALA A 175 4.93 -6.55 0.24
N CYS A 176 6.04 -7.16 -0.19
CA CYS A 176 6.45 -7.20 -1.59
C CYS A 176 5.41 -7.82 -2.55
N SER A 177 4.40 -8.52 -2.04
CA SER A 177 3.30 -9.08 -2.82
C SER A 177 2.11 -8.11 -2.95
N GLY A 178 2.16 -6.93 -2.34
CA GLY A 178 1.05 -5.98 -2.26
C GLY A 178 0.49 -5.60 -3.62
N PHE A 179 1.35 -5.27 -4.58
CA PHE A 179 0.92 -4.94 -5.95
C PHE A 179 0.18 -6.09 -6.64
N LEU A 180 0.64 -7.34 -6.44
CA LEU A 180 -0.03 -8.52 -6.98
C LEU A 180 -1.42 -8.70 -6.33
N PHE A 181 -1.50 -8.62 -5.00
CA PHE A 181 -2.78 -8.70 -4.28
C PHE A 181 -3.72 -7.55 -4.68
N GLY A 182 -3.20 -6.33 -4.83
CA GLY A 182 -3.96 -5.18 -5.33
C GLY A 182 -4.52 -5.42 -6.72
N SER A 183 -3.70 -5.95 -7.64
CA SER A 183 -4.13 -6.26 -9.02
C SER A 183 -5.23 -7.33 -9.06
N VAL A 184 -5.10 -8.39 -8.25
CA VAL A 184 -6.13 -9.43 -8.14
C VAL A 184 -7.41 -8.86 -7.52
N THR A 185 -7.28 -8.03 -6.48
CA THR A 185 -8.42 -7.36 -5.82
C THR A 185 -9.16 -6.44 -6.79
N ALA A 186 -8.44 -5.56 -7.49
CA ALA A 186 -9.04 -4.69 -8.50
C ALA A 186 -9.72 -5.50 -9.62
N GLY A 187 -9.07 -6.55 -10.10
CA GLY A 187 -9.65 -7.45 -11.10
C GLY A 187 -10.95 -8.09 -10.65
N GLN A 188 -11.08 -8.44 -9.35
CA GLN A 188 -12.35 -8.96 -8.79
C GLN A 188 -13.43 -7.88 -8.74
N PHE A 189 -13.10 -6.63 -8.41
CA PHE A 189 -14.04 -5.51 -8.50
C PHE A 189 -14.55 -5.34 -9.92
N LEU A 190 -13.66 -5.30 -10.91
CA LEU A 190 -14.01 -5.12 -12.32
C LEU A 190 -14.81 -6.29 -12.89
N THR A 191 -14.61 -7.52 -12.39
CA THR A 191 -15.26 -8.74 -12.89
C THR A 191 -16.67 -8.92 -12.31
N ASN A 192 -16.89 -8.62 -11.03
CA ASN A 192 -18.05 -9.13 -10.28
C ASN A 192 -19.13 -8.09 -9.97
N THR A 193 -18.97 -6.83 -10.38
CA THR A 193 -19.86 -5.74 -9.95
C THR A 193 -20.91 -5.34 -10.97
N GLY A 194 -21.13 -6.13 -12.01
CA GLY A 194 -22.18 -5.84 -13.00
C GLY A 194 -21.99 -4.50 -13.71
N ASN A 195 -20.75 -4.20 -14.11
CA ASN A 195 -20.33 -2.95 -14.76
C ASN A 195 -20.43 -1.68 -13.87
N THR A 196 -20.49 -1.85 -12.55
CA THR A 196 -20.43 -0.71 -11.62
C THR A 196 -19.01 -0.13 -11.54
N TYR A 197 -18.00 -1.00 -11.62
CA TYR A 197 -16.59 -0.62 -11.69
C TYR A 197 -16.05 -1.01 -13.07
N THR A 198 -15.55 -0.02 -13.80
CA THR A 198 -15.01 -0.21 -15.15
C THR A 198 -13.52 0.04 -15.24
N ASN A 199 -12.99 0.95 -14.45
CA ASN A 199 -11.57 1.29 -14.47
C ASN A 199 -10.99 1.39 -13.05
N ALA A 200 -9.80 0.84 -12.87
CA ALA A 200 -9.10 0.86 -11.60
C ALA A 200 -7.64 1.26 -11.78
N ILE A 201 -7.11 2.03 -10.84
CA ILE A 201 -5.68 2.26 -10.69
C ILE A 201 -5.18 1.41 -9.51
N VAL A 202 -4.12 0.64 -9.75
CA VAL A 202 -3.40 -0.09 -8.71
C VAL A 202 -1.99 0.44 -8.65
N VAL A 203 -1.59 0.91 -7.47
CA VAL A 203 -0.25 1.42 -7.20
C VAL A 203 0.44 0.52 -6.19
N GLY A 204 1.72 0.21 -6.42
CA GLY A 204 2.62 -0.30 -5.40
C GLY A 204 3.66 0.78 -5.10
N ALA A 205 3.81 1.17 -3.85
CA ALA A 205 4.75 2.20 -3.44
C ALA A 205 5.34 1.88 -2.08
N ASP A 206 6.67 1.86 -1.98
CA ASP A 206 7.35 1.61 -0.72
C ASP A 206 8.58 2.52 -0.55
N ALA A 207 8.80 2.97 0.70
CA ALA A 207 9.99 3.67 1.15
C ALA A 207 10.69 2.84 2.24
N LEU A 208 11.28 1.72 1.85
CA LEU A 208 11.94 0.81 2.78
C LEU A 208 13.21 1.41 3.39
N SER A 209 13.79 2.44 2.75
CA SER A 209 14.91 3.21 3.31
C SER A 209 14.63 3.78 4.71
N ARG A 210 13.35 3.96 5.08
CA ARG A 210 12.90 4.44 6.39
C ARG A 210 13.02 3.40 7.51
N TRP A 211 13.09 2.10 7.15
CA TRP A 211 12.97 0.98 8.07
C TRP A 211 14.20 0.07 8.10
N ILE A 212 15.09 0.19 7.11
CA ILE A 212 16.32 -0.62 7.08
C ILE A 212 17.31 -0.14 8.12
N ASP A 213 18.07 -1.07 8.66
CA ASP A 213 19.23 -0.79 9.49
C ASP A 213 20.41 -0.41 8.57
N TRP A 214 20.79 0.87 8.58
CA TRP A 214 21.87 1.39 7.76
C TRP A 214 23.25 0.93 8.23
N ASP A 215 23.39 0.39 9.46
CA ASP A 215 24.61 -0.20 9.99
C ASP A 215 24.75 -1.69 9.59
N ASP A 216 23.66 -2.34 9.13
CA ASP A 216 23.72 -3.71 8.60
C ASP A 216 23.96 -3.73 7.09
N ARG A 217 25.21 -3.97 6.69
CA ARG A 217 25.58 -4.06 5.27
C ARG A 217 24.88 -5.17 4.48
N ASN A 218 24.28 -6.16 5.14
CA ASN A 218 23.59 -7.23 4.43
C ASN A 218 22.20 -6.80 3.95
N SER A 219 21.61 -5.83 4.61
CA SER A 219 20.28 -5.28 4.28
C SER A 219 20.36 -3.94 3.58
N CYS A 220 21.14 -2.96 4.06
CA CYS A 220 21.14 -1.59 3.53
C CYS A 220 21.57 -1.48 2.06
N ILE A 221 22.36 -2.43 1.56
CA ILE A 221 22.80 -2.47 0.16
C ILE A 221 21.70 -2.89 -0.83
N LEU A 222 20.59 -3.52 -0.36
CA LEU A 222 19.60 -4.19 -1.19
C LEU A 222 18.38 -3.32 -1.51
N PHE A 223 18.07 -2.37 -0.64
CA PHE A 223 16.81 -1.66 -0.69
C PHE A 223 16.94 -0.25 -1.25
N GLY A 224 15.88 0.20 -1.87
CA GLY A 224 15.62 1.55 -2.30
C GLY A 224 14.11 1.80 -2.31
N ASP A 225 13.71 3.00 -2.69
CA ASP A 225 12.34 3.46 -2.66
C ASP A 225 11.82 3.73 -4.06
N GLY A 226 10.52 3.59 -4.24
CA GLY A 226 9.89 3.83 -5.53
C GLY A 226 8.42 3.50 -5.55
N ALA A 227 7.79 3.84 -6.67
CA ALA A 227 6.40 3.52 -6.95
C ALA A 227 6.23 3.03 -8.39
N GLY A 228 5.26 2.14 -8.57
CA GLY A 228 4.79 1.68 -9.88
C GLY A 228 3.27 1.57 -9.90
N ALA A 229 2.64 1.85 -11.02
CA ALA A 229 1.20 1.82 -11.15
C ALA A 229 0.75 1.13 -12.44
N VAL A 230 -0.46 0.59 -12.41
CA VAL A 230 -1.16 0.08 -13.59
C VAL A 230 -2.60 0.58 -13.59
N VAL A 231 -3.09 0.96 -14.75
CA VAL A 231 -4.52 1.17 -15.02
C VAL A 231 -5.08 -0.12 -15.60
N LEU A 232 -6.10 -0.65 -14.94
CA LEU A 232 -6.86 -1.82 -15.38
C LEU A 232 -8.24 -1.35 -15.86
N THR A 233 -8.70 -1.86 -16.99
CA THR A 233 -10.06 -1.64 -17.51
C THR A 233 -10.81 -2.96 -17.60
N ALA A 234 -12.11 -2.93 -17.36
CA ALA A 234 -12.99 -4.08 -17.56
C ALA A 234 -13.00 -4.50 -19.04
N THR A 235 -13.17 -5.79 -19.29
CA THR A 235 -13.27 -6.35 -20.65
C THR A 235 -14.23 -7.53 -20.65
N ASP A 236 -15.02 -7.64 -21.72
CA ASP A 236 -15.90 -8.79 -21.95
C ASP A 236 -15.14 -9.99 -22.55
N GLU A 237 -13.90 -9.78 -23.02
CA GLU A 237 -13.08 -10.80 -23.67
C GLU A 237 -11.76 -11.05 -22.91
N PRO A 238 -11.80 -11.72 -21.75
CA PRO A 238 -10.61 -11.93 -20.91
C PRO A 238 -9.56 -12.86 -21.53
N SER A 239 -9.93 -13.61 -22.58
CA SER A 239 -9.09 -14.69 -23.12
C SER A 239 -7.95 -14.20 -24.01
N GLU A 240 -7.98 -12.96 -24.52
CA GLU A 240 -6.98 -12.49 -25.50
C GLU A 240 -5.94 -11.54 -24.91
N ALA A 241 -6.28 -10.76 -23.89
CA ALA A 241 -5.33 -9.81 -23.26
C ALA A 241 -5.83 -9.42 -21.86
N GLY A 242 -5.24 -9.95 -20.80
CA GLY A 242 -5.65 -9.58 -19.44
C GLY A 242 -5.04 -10.47 -18.37
N ILE A 243 -5.60 -10.43 -17.17
CA ILE A 243 -5.22 -11.35 -16.09
C ILE A 243 -5.90 -12.69 -16.32
N LEU A 244 -5.20 -13.61 -16.96
CA LEU A 244 -5.73 -14.93 -17.36
C LEU A 244 -5.93 -15.87 -16.19
N GLY A 245 -5.33 -15.61 -15.06
CA GLY A 245 -5.46 -16.36 -13.83
C GLY A 245 -4.52 -15.82 -12.77
N SER A 246 -4.84 -16.11 -11.52
CA SER A 246 -3.96 -15.79 -10.39
C SER A 246 -3.90 -16.93 -9.40
N SER A 247 -2.77 -17.03 -8.70
CA SER A 247 -2.60 -17.97 -7.61
C SER A 247 -1.91 -17.25 -6.46
N VAL A 248 -2.62 -17.11 -5.34
CA VAL A 248 -2.14 -16.43 -4.15
C VAL A 248 -2.39 -17.30 -2.92
N HIS A 249 -1.45 -17.28 -1.98
CA HIS A 249 -1.61 -17.94 -0.68
C HIS A 249 -0.74 -17.27 0.38
N SER A 250 -1.04 -17.53 1.64
CA SER A 250 -0.27 -17.04 2.79
C SER A 250 0.11 -18.20 3.71
N ASN A 251 1.36 -18.23 4.15
CA ASN A 251 1.82 -19.16 5.17
C ASN A 251 1.99 -18.44 6.52
N GLY A 252 0.92 -18.43 7.33
CA GLY A 252 0.96 -17.82 8.65
C GLY A 252 1.94 -18.46 9.64
N LEU A 253 2.40 -19.69 9.40
CA LEU A 253 3.40 -20.34 10.26
C LEU A 253 4.81 -19.76 10.03
N GLY A 254 5.04 -19.14 8.89
CA GLY A 254 6.31 -18.52 8.52
C GLY A 254 6.47 -17.06 8.98
N TYR A 255 5.53 -16.48 9.72
CA TYR A 255 5.50 -15.04 10.03
C TYR A 255 6.77 -14.52 10.74
N LYS A 256 7.50 -15.40 11.46
CA LYS A 256 8.75 -15.03 12.16
C LYS A 256 9.99 -15.01 11.25
N GLN A 257 9.88 -15.47 10.02
CA GLN A 257 11.03 -15.58 9.11
C GLN A 257 11.35 -14.27 8.41
N LEU A 258 10.34 -13.40 8.26
CA LEU A 258 10.48 -12.06 7.71
C LEU A 258 9.56 -11.14 8.50
N ASN A 259 10.14 -10.34 9.36
CA ASN A 259 9.44 -9.31 10.14
C ASN A 259 10.37 -8.12 10.32
N CYS A 260 9.76 -6.97 10.56
CA CYS A 260 10.42 -5.74 10.94
C CYS A 260 9.80 -5.31 12.28
N GLY A 261 10.59 -5.33 13.36
CA GLY A 261 10.11 -4.99 14.71
C GLY A 261 11.19 -5.07 15.73
#